data_27c91770815059c2060dc0920d43464c
#
_entry.id   27c91770815059c2060dc0920d43464c
#
_cell.length_a   1.000
_cell.length_b   1.000
_cell.length_c   1.000
_cell.angle_alpha   90.00
_cell.angle_beta   90.00
_cell.angle_gamma   90.00
#
_symmetry.space_group_name_H-M   'P 1'
#
loop_
_entity.id
_entity.type
_entity.pdbx_description
1 polymer ?
#
loop_
_entity_poly.entity_id
_entity_poly.type
_entity_poly.pdbx_seq_one_letter_code
_entity_poly.pdbx_strand_id
1 'polypeptide(L)'
;TVPTTFTQAGAGFFKIKWKLNKVRYTFSKCSANVSITDGNSEYSVEGAAYDIYRSSDNALVSHIVTDAAGNAALDLEPNQAYYAVETKAPAGYTLHKGHIAFRTGNSAGTEQLKDDPGTVRIKINKKDSATLGGAQSGASLKGAEYSIASLSSPSWGPVTVTTDENGYAVIRDVPLGELTVTETKAPAGYKLDTTVHKYTISRDDPRAEGIFELEPENDFSENPISFDIEIAKTKGGEDDSWESDDGQGNAATGVQ
;
A
#
# COMPACT_ATOMS: atom_id res chain seq x y z
N THR A 1 -24.24 -29.97 31.30
CA THR A 1 -25.54 -30.20 30.59
C THR A 1 -26.62 -30.51 31.61
N VAL A 2 -27.69 -29.73 31.63
CA VAL A 2 -28.86 -29.97 32.50
C VAL A 2 -29.98 -30.51 31.62
N PRO A 3 -30.64 -31.64 32.00
CA PRO A 3 -31.78 -32.13 31.24
C PRO A 3 -32.93 -31.14 31.29
N THR A 4 -33.49 -30.80 30.13
CA THR A 4 -34.56 -29.78 30.02
C THR A 4 -35.96 -30.40 29.95
N THR A 5 -36.08 -31.68 29.64
CA THR A 5 -37.37 -32.39 29.57
C THR A 5 -37.21 -33.87 29.89
N PHE A 6 -38.18 -34.42 30.66
CA PHE A 6 -38.35 -35.85 30.88
C PHE A 6 -39.68 -36.28 30.25
N THR A 7 -39.66 -37.22 29.32
CA THR A 7 -40.87 -37.77 28.71
C THR A 7 -40.88 -39.27 28.94
N GLN A 8 -41.94 -39.82 29.51
CA GLN A 8 -42.11 -41.25 29.65
C GLN A 8 -42.44 -41.87 28.27
N ALA A 9 -41.62 -42.79 27.82
CA ALA A 9 -41.77 -43.47 26.55
C ALA A 9 -42.14 -44.96 26.78
N GLY A 10 -43.45 -45.26 26.93
CA GLY A 10 -43.92 -46.63 27.13
C GLY A 10 -43.54 -47.25 28.48
N ALA A 11 -43.82 -48.51 28.68
CA ALA A 11 -43.68 -49.24 29.93
C ALA A 11 -42.33 -49.06 30.66
N GLY A 12 -42.22 -48.02 31.45
CA GLY A 12 -41.11 -47.77 32.39
C GLY A 12 -39.83 -47.17 31.84
N PHE A 13 -39.80 -46.72 30.58
CA PHE A 13 -38.63 -46.05 30.01
C PHE A 13 -38.80 -44.51 29.95
N PHE A 14 -37.75 -43.77 30.32
CA PHE A 14 -37.71 -42.32 30.21
C PHE A 14 -36.78 -41.94 29.05
N LYS A 15 -37.25 -41.10 28.15
CA LYS A 15 -36.44 -40.48 27.12
C LYS A 15 -35.94 -39.13 27.62
N ILE A 16 -34.66 -39.05 27.93
CA ILE A 16 -34.03 -37.80 28.36
C ILE A 16 -33.53 -37.06 27.11
N LYS A 17 -34.07 -35.87 26.85
CA LYS A 17 -33.50 -34.95 25.85
C LYS A 17 -32.55 -34.00 26.55
N TRP A 18 -31.32 -34.07 26.14
CA TRP A 18 -30.30 -33.09 26.60
C TRP A 18 -30.24 -31.93 25.61
N LYS A 19 -30.29 -30.72 26.12
CA LYS A 19 -29.97 -29.51 25.36
C LYS A 19 -28.56 -29.10 25.73
N LEU A 20 -27.64 -29.13 24.77
CA LEU A 20 -26.31 -28.62 24.98
C LEU A 20 -26.39 -27.10 25.05
N ASN A 21 -25.93 -26.50 26.16
CA ASN A 21 -25.85 -25.07 26.25
C ASN A 21 -24.70 -24.61 25.35
N LYS A 22 -25.02 -23.85 24.30
CA LYS A 22 -24.02 -23.25 23.44
C LYS A 22 -23.27 -22.13 24.19
N VAL A 23 -22.06 -21.87 23.76
CA VAL A 23 -21.22 -20.78 24.28
C VAL A 23 -21.14 -19.68 23.21
N ARG A 24 -21.23 -18.42 23.66
CA ARG A 24 -21.06 -17.26 22.79
C ARG A 24 -19.61 -17.16 22.36
N TYR A 25 -19.34 -17.09 21.07
CA TYR A 25 -18.01 -16.92 20.50
C TYR A 25 -17.98 -15.67 19.65
N THR A 26 -17.06 -14.76 19.93
CA THR A 26 -16.90 -13.49 19.23
C THR A 26 -15.69 -13.57 18.32
N PHE A 27 -15.84 -13.14 17.10
CA PHE A 27 -14.77 -12.97 16.12
C PHE A 27 -14.47 -11.49 16.01
N SER A 28 -13.18 -11.12 16.06
CA SER A 28 -12.74 -9.73 15.97
C SER A 28 -11.77 -9.60 14.82
N LYS A 29 -12.19 -8.89 13.78
CA LYS A 29 -11.37 -8.59 12.62
C LYS A 29 -10.41 -7.46 12.93
N CYS A 30 -9.15 -7.62 12.54
CA CYS A 30 -8.13 -6.59 12.72
C CYS A 30 -7.09 -6.65 11.59
N SER A 31 -6.33 -5.57 11.44
CA SER A 31 -5.20 -5.50 10.52
C SER A 31 -4.01 -6.30 11.04
N ALA A 32 -3.29 -6.96 10.14
CA ALA A 32 -1.98 -7.54 10.42
C ALA A 32 -0.89 -6.46 10.50
N ASN A 33 -1.12 -5.28 9.90
CA ASN A 33 -0.20 -4.14 9.92
C ASN A 33 -0.91 -2.82 10.21
N VAL A 34 -0.95 -2.45 11.49
CA VAL A 34 -1.64 -1.25 11.97
C VAL A 34 -0.98 0.04 11.48
N SER A 35 0.34 0.07 11.25
CA SER A 35 1.02 1.27 10.75
C SER A 35 0.53 1.70 9.35
N ILE A 36 -0.02 0.76 8.58
CA ILE A 36 -0.61 1.01 7.27
C ILE A 36 -2.07 1.44 7.38
N THR A 37 -2.82 0.87 8.32
CA THR A 37 -4.29 0.97 8.33
C THR A 37 -4.88 1.93 9.35
N ASP A 38 -4.12 2.31 10.38
CA ASP A 38 -4.63 3.16 11.45
C ASP A 38 -4.98 4.57 10.95
N GLY A 39 -6.24 4.96 11.16
CA GLY A 39 -6.78 6.25 10.70
C GLY A 39 -7.01 6.38 9.19
N ASN A 40 -6.68 5.37 8.39
CA ASN A 40 -6.81 5.41 6.94
C ASN A 40 -8.16 4.84 6.48
N SER A 41 -9.01 5.71 5.92
CA SER A 41 -10.35 5.37 5.44
C SER A 41 -10.40 4.42 4.24
N GLU A 42 -9.26 4.19 3.57
CA GLU A 42 -9.17 3.20 2.49
C GLU A 42 -9.29 1.76 3.03
N TYR A 43 -9.08 1.57 4.34
CA TYR A 43 -9.19 0.26 4.99
C TYR A 43 -10.37 0.22 5.94
N SER A 44 -11.16 -0.84 5.85
CA SER A 44 -12.30 -1.08 6.73
C SER A 44 -12.27 -2.51 7.24
N VAL A 45 -12.60 -2.73 8.49
CA VAL A 45 -12.78 -4.07 9.08
C VAL A 45 -14.22 -4.59 8.94
N GLU A 46 -15.12 -3.75 8.41
CA GLU A 46 -16.52 -4.08 8.13
C GLU A 46 -16.66 -4.92 6.88
N GLY A 47 -17.57 -5.89 6.91
CA GLY A 47 -17.98 -6.66 5.73
C GLY A 47 -17.06 -7.81 5.38
N ALA A 48 -16.07 -8.16 6.21
CA ALA A 48 -15.36 -9.42 6.10
C ALA A 48 -16.33 -10.59 6.31
N ALA A 49 -16.35 -11.56 5.39
CA ALA A 49 -17.26 -12.70 5.47
C ALA A 49 -16.49 -14.01 5.65
N TYR A 50 -17.00 -14.87 6.55
CA TYR A 50 -16.39 -16.15 6.88
C TYR A 50 -17.43 -17.26 6.93
N ASP A 51 -17.06 -18.41 6.40
CA ASP A 51 -17.75 -19.68 6.63
C ASP A 51 -17.09 -20.41 7.80
N ILE A 52 -17.90 -20.79 8.78
CA ILE A 52 -17.45 -21.51 9.97
C ILE A 52 -17.78 -22.98 9.82
N TYR A 53 -16.77 -23.83 9.91
CA TYR A 53 -16.90 -25.29 9.78
C TYR A 53 -16.53 -25.99 11.08
N ARG A 54 -17.19 -27.11 11.36
CA ARG A 54 -16.81 -28.00 12.43
C ARG A 54 -15.69 -28.93 11.94
N SER A 55 -14.59 -29.01 12.68
CA SER A 55 -13.40 -29.76 12.23
C SER A 55 -13.61 -31.27 12.18
N SER A 56 -14.56 -31.83 12.96
CA SER A 56 -14.74 -33.29 13.06
C SER A 56 -15.37 -33.94 11.82
N ASP A 57 -16.16 -33.17 11.07
CA ASP A 57 -16.94 -33.66 9.93
C ASP A 57 -17.00 -32.70 8.75
N ASN A 58 -16.30 -31.58 8.84
CA ASN A 58 -16.30 -30.49 7.87
C ASN A 58 -17.69 -29.91 7.56
N ALA A 59 -18.63 -30.06 8.50
CA ALA A 59 -19.97 -29.50 8.33
C ALA A 59 -19.93 -27.97 8.44
N LEU A 60 -20.54 -27.27 7.49
CA LEU A 60 -20.79 -25.83 7.59
C LEU A 60 -21.75 -25.56 8.75
N VAL A 61 -21.30 -24.79 9.71
CA VAL A 61 -22.07 -24.44 10.91
C VAL A 61 -22.79 -23.11 10.74
N SER A 62 -22.11 -22.13 10.14
CA SER A 62 -22.66 -20.79 9.94
C SER A 62 -21.83 -19.99 8.94
N HIS A 63 -22.48 -18.98 8.37
CA HIS A 63 -21.84 -17.87 7.68
C HIS A 63 -21.91 -16.63 8.59
N ILE A 64 -20.81 -15.91 8.77
CA ILE A 64 -20.74 -14.69 9.56
C ILE A 64 -20.17 -13.53 8.74
N VAL A 65 -20.60 -12.31 9.07
CA VAL A 65 -20.07 -11.07 8.46
C VAL A 65 -19.76 -10.09 9.58
N THR A 66 -18.62 -9.41 9.49
CA THR A 66 -18.20 -8.44 10.49
C THR A 66 -18.95 -7.12 10.36
N ASP A 67 -19.29 -6.54 11.51
CA ASP A 67 -19.89 -5.20 11.62
C ASP A 67 -18.84 -4.08 11.44
N ALA A 68 -19.27 -2.82 11.58
CA ALA A 68 -18.42 -1.64 11.44
C ALA A 68 -17.26 -1.59 12.47
N ALA A 69 -17.39 -2.28 13.60
CA ALA A 69 -16.33 -2.43 14.60
C ALA A 69 -15.45 -3.66 14.35
N GLY A 70 -15.69 -4.39 13.25
CA GLY A 70 -14.97 -5.60 12.90
C GLY A 70 -15.42 -6.84 13.67
N ASN A 71 -16.56 -6.79 14.36
CA ASN A 71 -17.02 -7.91 15.18
C ASN A 71 -18.11 -8.72 14.50
N ALA A 72 -18.06 -10.02 14.72
CA ALA A 72 -19.15 -10.96 14.47
C ALA A 72 -19.26 -11.92 15.64
N ALA A 73 -20.44 -12.48 15.89
CA ALA A 73 -20.60 -13.41 17.00
C ALA A 73 -21.57 -14.55 16.66
N LEU A 74 -21.28 -15.71 17.19
CA LEU A 74 -21.98 -16.96 16.92
C LEU A 74 -22.07 -17.82 18.19
N ASP A 75 -23.19 -18.51 18.39
CA ASP A 75 -23.34 -19.47 19.48
C ASP A 75 -22.92 -20.88 19.00
N LEU A 76 -21.84 -21.40 19.58
CA LEU A 76 -21.21 -22.66 19.20
C LEU A 76 -21.35 -23.74 20.31
N GLU A 77 -21.20 -25.00 19.94
CA GLU A 77 -21.13 -26.09 20.91
C GLU A 77 -19.82 -25.96 21.73
N PRO A 78 -19.85 -26.20 23.05
CA PRO A 78 -18.66 -26.15 23.88
C PRO A 78 -17.69 -27.30 23.59
N ASN A 79 -16.40 -27.08 23.83
CA ASN A 79 -15.31 -28.04 23.72
C ASN A 79 -15.17 -28.68 22.31
N GLN A 80 -15.59 -27.98 21.27
CA GLN A 80 -15.47 -28.42 19.89
C GLN A 80 -14.35 -27.67 19.16
N ALA A 81 -13.76 -28.33 18.16
CA ALA A 81 -12.81 -27.71 17.24
C ALA A 81 -13.56 -27.24 15.97
N TYR A 82 -13.23 -26.06 15.53
CA TYR A 82 -13.78 -25.40 14.36
C TYR A 82 -12.64 -24.78 13.52
N TYR A 83 -12.97 -24.38 12.32
CA TYR A 83 -12.14 -23.50 11.53
C TYR A 83 -13.01 -22.50 10.75
N ALA A 84 -12.47 -21.30 10.55
CA ALA A 84 -13.04 -20.27 9.72
C ALA A 84 -12.32 -20.23 8.36
N VAL A 85 -13.07 -20.03 7.29
CA VAL A 85 -12.56 -19.78 5.94
C VAL A 85 -13.08 -18.43 5.51
N GLU A 86 -12.18 -17.50 5.17
CA GLU A 86 -12.61 -16.22 4.65
C GLU A 86 -13.14 -16.37 3.23
N THR A 87 -14.35 -15.90 2.99
CA THR A 87 -15.03 -15.95 1.69
C THR A 87 -15.04 -14.58 1.02
N LYS A 88 -14.85 -13.52 1.80
CA LYS A 88 -14.74 -12.15 1.32
C LYS A 88 -13.87 -11.34 2.26
N ALA A 89 -12.80 -10.77 1.75
CA ALA A 89 -12.00 -9.78 2.48
C ALA A 89 -12.76 -8.46 2.65
N PRO A 90 -12.53 -7.72 3.72
CA PRO A 90 -13.08 -6.38 3.87
C PRO A 90 -12.34 -5.39 2.97
N ALA A 91 -12.90 -4.19 2.82
CA ALA A 91 -12.36 -3.18 1.91
C ALA A 91 -10.92 -2.79 2.28
N GLY A 92 -10.04 -2.74 1.29
CA GLY A 92 -8.62 -2.40 1.42
C GLY A 92 -7.72 -3.56 1.85
N TYR A 93 -8.25 -4.74 2.12
CA TYR A 93 -7.47 -5.91 2.56
C TYR A 93 -7.40 -7.00 1.49
N THR A 94 -6.40 -7.85 1.61
CA THR A 94 -6.26 -9.06 0.78
C THR A 94 -6.98 -10.24 1.41
N LEU A 95 -7.57 -11.09 0.59
CA LEU A 95 -8.28 -12.28 1.05
C LEU A 95 -7.32 -13.26 1.74
N HIS A 96 -7.64 -13.67 2.96
CA HIS A 96 -6.90 -14.71 3.67
C HIS A 96 -7.17 -16.08 3.05
N LYS A 97 -6.16 -16.71 2.47
CA LYS A 97 -6.28 -17.98 1.74
C LYS A 97 -6.14 -19.23 2.62
N GLY A 98 -6.18 -19.09 3.91
CA GLY A 98 -5.97 -20.20 4.84
C GLY A 98 -7.21 -20.57 5.65
N HIS A 99 -7.09 -21.64 6.43
CA HIS A 99 -8.05 -21.97 7.48
C HIS A 99 -7.57 -21.39 8.79
N ILE A 100 -8.43 -20.67 9.51
CA ILE A 100 -8.16 -20.16 10.84
C ILE A 100 -8.79 -21.14 11.84
N ALA A 101 -7.98 -22.02 12.42
CA ALA A 101 -8.42 -23.04 13.34
C ALA A 101 -8.59 -22.48 14.76
N PHE A 102 -9.70 -22.79 15.41
CA PHE A 102 -9.97 -22.41 16.79
C PHE A 102 -10.73 -23.49 17.55
N ARG A 103 -10.80 -23.35 18.88
CA ARG A 103 -11.50 -24.30 19.74
C ARG A 103 -12.31 -23.57 20.78
N THR A 104 -13.59 -23.96 20.93
CA THR A 104 -14.45 -23.46 22.00
C THR A 104 -14.13 -24.13 23.33
N GLY A 105 -14.22 -23.36 24.42
CA GLY A 105 -14.21 -23.87 25.79
C GLY A 105 -15.62 -24.09 26.32
N ASN A 106 -15.76 -24.07 27.66
CA ASN A 106 -17.05 -24.15 28.37
C ASN A 106 -17.71 -22.78 28.62
N SER A 107 -17.04 -21.71 28.26
CA SER A 107 -17.46 -20.31 28.43
C SER A 107 -17.33 -19.54 27.13
N ALA A 108 -17.82 -18.29 27.11
CA ALA A 108 -17.62 -17.37 25.99
C ALA A 108 -16.13 -17.23 25.64
N GLY A 109 -15.85 -17.10 24.37
CA GLY A 109 -14.50 -16.97 23.84
C GLY A 109 -14.43 -15.93 22.73
N THR A 110 -13.19 -15.60 22.34
CA THR A 110 -12.91 -14.64 21.25
C THR A 110 -11.80 -15.20 20.35
N GLU A 111 -11.94 -14.99 19.04
CA GLU A 111 -10.91 -15.26 18.04
C GLU A 111 -10.58 -14.00 17.26
N GLN A 112 -9.28 -13.75 17.03
CA GLN A 112 -8.83 -12.65 16.18
C GLN A 112 -8.65 -13.14 14.75
N LEU A 113 -9.29 -12.45 13.82
CA LEU A 113 -9.20 -12.69 12.38
C LEU A 113 -8.32 -11.59 11.77
N LYS A 114 -7.08 -11.92 11.39
CA LYS A 114 -6.10 -10.96 10.87
C LYS A 114 -5.95 -11.09 9.37
N ASP A 115 -6.01 -9.94 8.66
CA ASP A 115 -5.68 -9.87 7.25
C ASP A 115 -4.54 -8.90 6.99
N ASP A 116 -3.79 -9.18 5.93
CA ASP A 116 -2.80 -8.26 5.41
C ASP A 116 -3.50 -7.11 4.66
N PRO A 117 -3.13 -5.85 4.94
CA PRO A 117 -3.64 -4.73 4.15
C PRO A 117 -3.16 -4.83 2.71
N GLY A 118 -4.03 -4.46 1.78
CA GLY A 118 -3.66 -4.24 0.39
C GLY A 118 -2.69 -3.06 0.31
N THR A 119 -1.62 -3.22 -0.45
CA THR A 119 -0.60 -2.19 -0.66
C THR A 119 -0.26 -2.11 -2.14
N VAL A 120 0.35 -1.00 -2.55
CA VAL A 120 0.81 -0.81 -3.93
C VAL A 120 2.32 -0.75 -4.00
N ARG A 121 2.83 -0.98 -5.20
CA ARG A 121 4.22 -0.73 -5.57
C ARG A 121 4.25 0.51 -6.46
N ILE A 122 5.03 1.51 -6.07
CA ILE A 122 5.21 2.75 -6.83
C ILE A 122 6.55 2.70 -7.54
N LYS A 123 6.57 3.12 -8.81
CA LYS A 123 7.77 3.36 -9.60
C LYS A 123 7.83 4.85 -9.96
N ILE A 124 8.91 5.51 -9.57
CA ILE A 124 9.25 6.85 -10.00
C ILE A 124 10.11 6.73 -11.27
N ASN A 125 9.79 7.52 -12.28
CA ASN A 125 10.54 7.60 -13.53
C ASN A 125 11.03 9.04 -13.72
N LYS A 126 12.29 9.29 -13.33
CA LYS A 126 12.93 10.58 -13.47
C LYS A 126 13.42 10.78 -14.91
N LYS A 127 13.20 11.97 -15.45
CA LYS A 127 13.60 12.35 -16.83
C LYS A 127 14.32 13.67 -16.84
N ASP A 128 15.10 13.91 -17.86
CA ASP A 128 15.64 15.24 -18.21
C ASP A 128 14.55 16.07 -18.88
N SER A 129 14.33 17.30 -18.43
CA SER A 129 13.25 18.17 -18.95
C SER A 129 13.49 18.64 -20.38
N ALA A 130 14.76 18.74 -20.80
CA ALA A 130 15.11 19.22 -22.14
C ALA A 130 15.01 18.10 -23.19
N THR A 131 15.32 16.85 -22.80
CA THR A 131 15.29 15.69 -23.72
C THR A 131 14.02 14.88 -23.60
N LEU A 132 13.27 15.02 -22.50
CA LEU A 132 12.13 14.19 -22.06
C LEU A 132 12.50 12.69 -22.00
N GLY A 133 13.77 12.39 -21.76
CA GLY A 133 14.33 11.06 -21.75
C GLY A 133 15.55 10.92 -20.87
N GLY A 134 16.61 10.35 -21.42
CA GLY A 134 17.88 10.12 -20.73
C GLY A 134 18.66 11.40 -20.42
N ALA A 135 19.62 11.30 -19.51
CA ALA A 135 20.47 12.40 -19.11
C ALA A 135 21.32 12.93 -20.27
N GLN A 136 21.57 14.23 -20.28
CA GLN A 136 22.52 14.85 -21.19
C GLN A 136 23.97 14.48 -20.85
N SER A 137 24.89 14.75 -21.78
CA SER A 137 26.31 14.48 -21.58
C SER A 137 26.85 15.20 -20.33
N GLY A 138 27.52 14.47 -19.46
CA GLY A 138 28.04 14.99 -18.20
C GLY A 138 27.04 15.07 -17.04
N ALA A 139 25.77 14.72 -17.28
CA ALA A 139 24.74 14.59 -16.26
C ALA A 139 24.37 13.12 -16.01
N SER A 140 23.64 12.84 -14.94
CA SER A 140 23.18 11.49 -14.59
C SER A 140 21.80 11.55 -13.95
N LEU A 141 20.90 10.66 -14.31
CA LEU A 141 19.61 10.48 -13.64
C LEU A 141 19.74 9.59 -12.38
N LYS A 142 20.90 8.94 -12.19
CA LYS A 142 21.19 8.13 -11.01
C LYS A 142 21.46 9.00 -9.80
N GLY A 143 20.93 8.58 -8.66
CA GLY A 143 21.24 9.18 -7.36
C GLY A 143 20.33 10.33 -6.96
N ALA A 144 19.22 10.57 -7.67
CA ALA A 144 18.13 11.38 -7.15
C ALA A 144 17.50 10.67 -5.96
N GLU A 145 17.25 11.38 -4.85
CA GLU A 145 16.60 10.83 -3.68
C GLU A 145 15.21 11.45 -3.50
N TYR A 146 14.21 10.61 -3.30
CA TYR A 146 12.83 11.01 -3.07
C TYR A 146 12.37 10.54 -1.70
N SER A 147 11.74 11.44 -0.96
CA SER A 147 11.01 11.14 0.27
C SER A 147 9.54 10.92 -0.06
N ILE A 148 9.01 9.77 0.33
CA ILE A 148 7.61 9.39 0.13
C ILE A 148 6.96 9.25 1.50
N ALA A 149 5.86 9.97 1.73
CA ALA A 149 5.10 9.90 2.98
C ALA A 149 3.62 9.73 2.70
N SER A 150 2.94 8.96 3.54
CA SER A 150 1.49 8.83 3.49
C SER A 150 0.83 9.88 4.37
N LEU A 151 -0.12 10.61 3.81
CA LEU A 151 -1.00 11.51 4.57
C LEU A 151 -2.16 10.76 5.21
N SER A 152 -2.61 9.68 4.56
CA SER A 152 -3.70 8.83 5.06
C SER A 152 -3.25 7.83 6.12
N SER A 153 -1.96 7.44 6.12
CA SER A 153 -1.35 6.53 7.11
C SER A 153 -0.11 7.20 7.72
N PRO A 154 -0.26 8.15 8.65
CA PRO A 154 0.87 8.94 9.16
C PRO A 154 1.94 8.12 9.91
N SER A 155 1.58 6.92 10.37
CA SER A 155 2.52 5.99 11.02
C SER A 155 3.39 5.20 10.03
N TRP A 156 3.11 5.32 8.71
CA TRP A 156 3.91 4.75 7.65
C TRP A 156 4.81 5.83 7.02
N GLY A 157 6.10 5.57 6.99
CA GLY A 157 7.08 6.49 6.39
C GLY A 157 7.46 7.68 7.29
N PRO A 158 8.12 8.70 6.74
CA PRO A 158 8.56 8.78 5.35
C PRO A 158 9.63 7.75 4.98
N VAL A 159 9.59 7.28 3.73
CA VAL A 159 10.57 6.34 3.18
C VAL A 159 11.34 7.04 2.06
N THR A 160 12.66 6.87 2.05
CA THR A 160 13.54 7.41 1.01
C THR A 160 13.88 6.34 -0.02
N VAL A 161 13.78 6.69 -1.30
CA VAL A 161 14.20 5.86 -2.43
C VAL A 161 15.17 6.63 -3.31
N THR A 162 16.05 5.89 -4.00
CA THR A 162 17.10 6.48 -4.85
C THR A 162 16.97 5.94 -6.27
N THR A 163 17.11 6.80 -7.28
CA THR A 163 17.05 6.40 -8.68
C THR A 163 18.30 5.65 -9.13
N ASP A 164 18.07 4.66 -9.98
CA ASP A 164 19.10 3.88 -10.68
C ASP A 164 19.68 4.64 -11.90
N GLU A 165 20.52 3.96 -12.67
CA GLU A 165 21.18 4.52 -13.88
C GLU A 165 20.19 4.93 -14.97
N ASN A 166 19.00 4.35 -14.98
CA ASN A 166 17.92 4.65 -15.91
C ASN A 166 16.95 5.71 -15.39
N GLY A 167 17.20 6.27 -14.21
CA GLY A 167 16.31 7.22 -13.56
C GLY A 167 15.12 6.57 -12.83
N TYR A 168 15.13 5.25 -12.60
CA TYR A 168 14.05 4.56 -11.93
C TYR A 168 14.31 4.37 -10.44
N ALA A 169 13.28 4.63 -9.63
CA ALA A 169 13.23 4.21 -8.24
C ALA A 169 11.93 3.46 -7.96
N VAL A 170 11.99 2.37 -7.20
CA VAL A 170 10.83 1.53 -6.88
C VAL A 170 10.69 1.38 -5.37
N ILE A 171 9.49 1.65 -4.87
CA ILE A 171 9.11 1.38 -3.49
C ILE A 171 7.94 0.39 -3.44
N ARG A 172 7.92 -0.48 -2.43
CA ARG A 172 6.91 -1.51 -2.19
C ARG A 172 6.17 -1.21 -0.90
N ASP A 173 5.07 -1.91 -0.70
CA ASP A 173 4.26 -1.88 0.51
C ASP A 173 3.79 -0.47 0.89
N VAL A 174 3.45 0.32 -0.14
CA VAL A 174 2.94 1.68 0.01
C VAL A 174 1.45 1.61 0.34
N PRO A 175 0.97 2.30 1.39
CA PRO A 175 -0.45 2.36 1.73
C PRO A 175 -1.30 2.94 0.61
N LEU A 176 -2.56 2.53 0.57
CA LEU A 176 -3.60 3.23 -0.18
C LEU A 176 -3.86 4.61 0.44
N GLY A 177 -4.50 5.50 -0.31
CA GLY A 177 -4.88 6.85 0.12
C GLY A 177 -3.96 7.94 -0.42
N GLU A 178 -3.88 9.05 0.29
CA GLU A 178 -3.10 10.21 -0.12
C GLU A 178 -1.62 10.08 0.25
N LEU A 179 -0.76 10.39 -0.72
CA LEU A 179 0.70 10.35 -0.63
C LEU A 179 1.32 11.66 -1.03
N THR A 180 2.48 11.95 -0.48
CA THR A 180 3.38 13.00 -0.95
C THR A 180 4.69 12.40 -1.43
N VAL A 181 5.22 12.94 -2.53
CA VAL A 181 6.54 12.62 -3.07
C VAL A 181 7.31 13.92 -3.24
N THR A 182 8.49 14.00 -2.64
CA THR A 182 9.34 15.21 -2.69
C THR A 182 10.77 14.79 -2.98
N GLU A 183 11.42 15.45 -3.92
CA GLU A 183 12.84 15.24 -4.12
C GLU A 183 13.63 15.87 -2.97
N THR A 184 14.53 15.11 -2.37
CA THR A 184 15.38 15.54 -1.25
C THR A 184 16.84 15.74 -1.67
N LYS A 185 17.20 15.16 -2.82
CA LYS A 185 18.53 15.32 -3.42
C LYS A 185 18.44 15.17 -4.93
N ALA A 186 18.92 16.17 -5.65
CA ALA A 186 19.05 16.11 -7.10
C ALA A 186 20.21 15.20 -7.53
N PRO A 187 20.12 14.54 -8.67
CA PRO A 187 21.25 13.82 -9.24
C PRO A 187 22.27 14.77 -9.86
N ALA A 188 23.44 14.23 -10.22
CA ALA A 188 24.53 15.05 -10.76
C ALA A 188 24.12 15.74 -12.07
N GLY A 189 24.37 17.06 -12.15
CA GLY A 189 24.08 17.89 -13.34
C GLY A 189 22.67 18.49 -13.35
N TYR A 190 21.86 18.29 -12.30
CA TYR A 190 20.50 18.81 -12.21
C TYR A 190 20.27 19.68 -10.97
N LYS A 191 19.27 20.55 -11.06
CA LYS A 191 18.83 21.39 -9.94
C LYS A 191 17.81 20.59 -9.12
N LEU A 192 17.88 20.77 -7.79
CA LEU A 192 16.90 20.17 -6.88
C LEU A 192 15.50 20.73 -7.12
N ASP A 193 14.52 19.86 -7.33
CA ASP A 193 13.11 20.21 -7.33
C ASP A 193 12.51 19.96 -5.94
N THR A 194 12.19 21.02 -5.22
CA THR A 194 11.58 20.95 -3.88
C THR A 194 10.05 20.90 -3.91
N THR A 195 9.46 20.76 -5.08
CA THR A 195 8.00 20.66 -5.22
C THR A 195 7.48 19.43 -4.50
N VAL A 196 6.40 19.60 -3.74
CA VAL A 196 5.71 18.50 -3.09
C VAL A 196 4.60 18.01 -4.01
N HIS A 197 4.80 16.85 -4.63
CA HIS A 197 3.80 16.22 -5.49
C HIS A 197 2.84 15.40 -4.63
N LYS A 198 1.53 15.47 -4.92
CA LYS A 198 0.49 14.75 -4.20
C LYS A 198 -0.21 13.76 -5.13
N TYR A 199 -0.41 12.56 -4.62
CA TYR A 199 -1.08 11.48 -5.34
C TYR A 199 -2.13 10.84 -4.44
N THR A 200 -3.21 10.36 -5.04
CA THR A 200 -4.24 9.57 -4.34
C THR A 200 -4.34 8.21 -5.01
N ILE A 201 -4.24 7.16 -4.23
CA ILE A 201 -4.39 5.77 -4.67
C ILE A 201 -5.58 5.18 -3.94
N SER A 202 -6.71 5.09 -4.61
CA SER A 202 -7.93 4.49 -4.06
C SER A 202 -7.85 2.96 -4.09
N ARG A 203 -8.53 2.30 -3.16
CA ARG A 203 -8.76 0.85 -3.18
C ARG A 203 -9.46 0.34 -4.44
N ASP A 204 -10.25 1.22 -5.08
CA ASP A 204 -10.99 0.90 -6.30
C ASP A 204 -10.19 1.22 -7.57
N ASP A 205 -8.93 1.70 -7.43
CA ASP A 205 -8.06 1.98 -8.56
C ASP A 205 -7.57 0.64 -9.15
N PRO A 206 -7.84 0.36 -10.44
CA PRO A 206 -7.42 -0.88 -11.09
C PRO A 206 -5.90 -1.06 -11.12
N ARG A 207 -5.13 0.03 -10.92
CA ARG A 207 -3.67 0.00 -10.82
C ARG A 207 -3.18 -0.48 -9.44
N ALA A 208 -4.07 -0.55 -8.43
CA ALA A 208 -3.72 -1.00 -7.08
C ALA A 208 -3.25 -2.46 -7.02
N GLU A 209 -3.56 -3.28 -8.03
CA GLU A 209 -3.09 -4.67 -8.12
C GLU A 209 -1.72 -4.83 -8.80
N GLY A 210 -1.10 -3.74 -9.26
CA GLY A 210 0.13 -3.76 -10.05
C GLY A 210 1.24 -2.84 -9.58
N ILE A 211 2.01 -2.34 -10.54
CA ILE A 211 2.96 -1.24 -10.35
C ILE A 211 2.23 0.06 -10.69
N PHE A 212 2.12 0.93 -9.72
CA PHE A 212 1.64 2.29 -9.92
C PHE A 212 2.84 3.11 -10.43
N GLU A 213 2.94 3.32 -11.72
CA GLU A 213 3.96 4.21 -12.28
C GLU A 213 3.54 5.66 -12.06
N LEU A 214 4.33 6.37 -11.28
CA LEU A 214 4.27 7.81 -11.23
C LEU A 214 5.05 8.33 -12.43
N GLU A 215 4.37 8.50 -13.53
CA GLU A 215 4.82 9.21 -14.71
C GLU A 215 3.89 10.40 -14.95
N PRO A 216 3.94 11.44 -14.15
CA PRO A 216 3.41 12.70 -14.61
C PRO A 216 4.36 13.16 -15.71
N GLU A 217 3.86 13.49 -16.85
CA GLU A 217 4.66 13.89 -18.01
C GLU A 217 5.65 15.02 -17.72
N ASN A 218 5.55 15.67 -16.56
CA ASN A 218 6.40 16.78 -16.14
C ASN A 218 6.80 16.78 -14.65
N ASP A 219 6.22 15.98 -13.75
CA ASP A 219 6.42 16.16 -12.31
C ASP A 219 7.81 15.72 -11.82
N PHE A 220 8.48 14.80 -12.54
CA PHE A 220 9.83 14.33 -12.22
C PHE A 220 10.85 14.67 -13.30
N SER A 221 10.53 15.66 -14.14
CA SER A 221 11.45 16.22 -15.12
C SER A 221 12.34 17.26 -14.48
N GLU A 222 13.63 17.11 -14.61
CA GLU A 222 14.62 17.98 -14.00
C GLU A 222 15.18 18.98 -14.99
N ASN A 223 15.35 20.21 -14.53
CA ASN A 223 16.06 21.24 -15.27
C ASN A 223 17.57 21.05 -15.13
N PRO A 224 18.30 20.85 -16.23
CA PRO A 224 19.74 20.74 -16.19
C PRO A 224 20.37 22.05 -15.71
N ILE A 225 21.55 21.95 -15.11
CA ILE A 225 22.37 23.10 -14.79
C ILE A 225 22.95 23.63 -16.09
N SER A 226 22.62 24.88 -16.45
CA SER A 226 23.18 25.60 -17.60
C SER A 226 24.06 26.75 -17.14
N PHE A 227 25.08 27.09 -17.94
CA PHE A 227 25.89 28.31 -17.76
C PHE A 227 25.83 29.12 -19.03
N ASP A 228 25.71 30.39 -18.88
CA ASP A 228 25.96 31.34 -19.95
C ASP A 228 27.47 31.65 -19.97
N ILE A 229 28.12 31.32 -21.07
CA ILE A 229 29.53 31.70 -21.28
C ILE A 229 29.55 32.97 -22.12
N GLU A 230 29.87 34.09 -21.49
CA GLU A 230 30.13 35.34 -22.19
C GLU A 230 31.60 35.33 -22.63
N ILE A 231 31.84 35.24 -23.93
CA ILE A 231 33.17 35.40 -24.50
C ILE A 231 33.35 36.88 -24.85
N ALA A 232 34.02 37.63 -23.97
CA ALA A 232 34.42 38.99 -24.29
C ALA A 232 35.66 38.98 -25.18
N LYS A 233 35.51 39.38 -26.44
CA LYS A 233 36.63 39.60 -27.34
C LYS A 233 37.28 40.94 -26.98
N THR A 234 38.44 40.89 -26.34
CA THR A 234 39.28 42.09 -26.20
C THR A 234 40.09 42.30 -27.48
N LYS A 235 40.03 43.50 -28.00
CA LYS A 235 40.82 43.88 -29.14
C LYS A 235 42.32 43.83 -28.76
N GLY A 236 42.96 42.73 -29.11
CA GLY A 236 44.42 42.62 -29.01
C GLY A 236 45.10 43.44 -30.07
N GLY A 237 46.41 43.65 -29.95
CA GLY A 237 47.20 44.38 -30.90
C GLY A 237 47.19 43.79 -32.30
N GLU A 238 47.86 44.43 -33.24
CA GLU A 238 47.78 44.30 -34.71
C GLU A 238 47.94 42.91 -35.37
N ASP A 239 47.87 41.81 -34.62
CA ASP A 239 48.15 40.45 -35.13
C ASP A 239 46.98 39.48 -34.96
N ASP A 240 45.76 39.99 -34.75
CA ASP A 240 44.55 39.14 -34.63
C ASP A 240 43.99 38.77 -36.00
N SER A 241 44.32 37.59 -36.46
CA SER A 241 43.81 36.98 -37.69
C SER A 241 42.37 36.43 -37.60
N TRP A 242 41.57 36.90 -36.61
CA TRP A 242 40.17 36.51 -36.43
C TRP A 242 39.26 37.60 -37.02
N GLU A 243 38.80 37.39 -38.24
CA GLU A 243 37.67 38.14 -38.77
C GLU A 243 36.38 37.49 -38.32
N SER A 244 35.60 38.15 -37.45
CA SER A 244 34.20 37.76 -37.23
C SER A 244 33.38 38.39 -38.33
N ASP A 245 32.75 37.56 -39.13
CA ASP A 245 32.12 37.96 -40.38
C ASP A 245 30.71 38.54 -40.24
N ASP A 246 30.12 38.65 -39.05
CA ASP A 246 28.72 39.03 -38.96
C ASP A 246 28.36 40.14 -37.98
N GLY A 247 29.30 40.71 -37.28
CA GLY A 247 29.04 41.88 -36.43
C GLY A 247 27.93 41.70 -35.39
N GLN A 248 27.42 40.49 -35.21
CA GLN A 248 26.43 40.13 -34.20
C GLN A 248 27.06 39.18 -33.19
N GLY A 249 27.23 39.68 -31.99
CA GLY A 249 27.63 38.85 -30.86
C GLY A 249 26.57 37.80 -30.58
N ASN A 250 26.71 36.64 -31.19
CA ASN A 250 25.89 35.49 -30.83
C ASN A 250 26.37 34.95 -29.48
N ALA A 251 25.52 35.03 -28.47
CA ALA A 251 25.69 34.25 -27.27
C ALA A 251 25.70 32.78 -27.68
N ALA A 252 26.87 32.13 -27.58
CA ALA A 252 26.95 30.71 -27.79
C ALA A 252 26.37 30.04 -26.54
N THR A 253 25.11 29.60 -26.61
CA THR A 253 24.58 28.62 -25.69
C THR A 253 25.23 27.27 -26.02
N GLY A 254 26.39 27.05 -25.41
CA GLY A 254 27.09 25.79 -25.55
C GLY A 254 26.52 24.75 -24.57
N VAL A 255 25.68 23.91 -25.07
CA VAL A 255 25.40 22.61 -24.46
C VAL A 255 25.99 21.54 -25.34
N GLN A 256 27.02 20.90 -24.89
CA GLN A 256 27.45 19.56 -25.32
C GLN A 256 27.78 18.74 -24.09
#